data_143113a0e72a1f1f48716b679f321107
#
_entry.id   143113a0e72a1f1f48716b679f321107
#
_cell.length_a   1.000
_cell.length_b   1.000
_cell.length_c   1.000
_cell.angle_alpha   90.00
_cell.angle_beta   90.00
_cell.angle_gamma   90.00
#
_symmetry.space_group_name_H-M   'P 1'
#
loop_
_entity.id
_entity.type
_entity.pdbx_description
1 polymer ?
#
loop_
_entity_poly.entity_id
_entity_poly.type
_entity_poly.pdbx_seq_one_letter_code
_entity_poly.pdbx_strand_id
1 'polypeptide(L)'
;EYCAQYSAVQTNWVYTLATSGMYWGLLIAEVVLVIFLSARINKLSFATAGLMFAAYAILNGATMSIIMLAYTAESIAQAFFVTAGTFGGMSLVGFFIKKDLSAMGRTLMMALIGLIIATIVNIFWQNSMMASILNYAGVIIFVALTAYDTQKIKVMLQQAQYAGISDQTNKLAL
;
A
#
# COMPACT_ATOMS: atom_id res chain seq x y z
N GLU A 1 -19.45 22.05 24.90
CA GLU A 1 -18.09 22.21 25.53
C GLU A 1 -17.26 20.93 25.40
N TYR A 2 -17.80 19.74 25.68
CA TYR A 2 -17.07 18.47 25.55
C TYR A 2 -16.55 18.17 24.13
N CYS A 3 -17.34 18.46 23.09
CA CYS A 3 -16.91 18.23 21.70
C CYS A 3 -15.79 19.18 21.27
N ALA A 4 -15.79 20.43 21.76
CA ALA A 4 -14.73 21.38 21.43
C ALA A 4 -13.40 21.02 22.14
N GLN A 5 -13.48 20.47 23.34
CA GLN A 5 -12.29 20.04 24.10
C GLN A 5 -11.68 18.75 23.51
N TYR A 6 -12.52 17.83 23.00
CA TYR A 6 -12.05 16.62 22.31
C TYR A 6 -11.37 16.94 20.96
N SER A 7 -11.92 17.89 20.21
CA SER A 7 -11.30 18.35 18.96
C SER A 7 -9.98 19.07 19.19
N ALA A 8 -9.88 19.90 20.25
CA ALA A 8 -8.65 20.62 20.58
C ALA A 8 -7.52 19.68 21.03
N VAL A 9 -7.84 18.62 21.78
CA VAL A 9 -6.84 17.63 22.22
C VAL A 9 -6.34 16.81 21.01
N GLN A 10 -7.22 16.37 20.14
CA GLN A 10 -6.84 15.63 18.92
C GLN A 10 -6.02 16.50 17.97
N THR A 11 -6.41 17.77 17.78
CA THR A 11 -5.67 18.71 16.92
C THR A 11 -4.27 18.95 17.47
N ASN A 12 -4.10 19.00 18.80
CA ASN A 12 -2.81 19.24 19.44
C ASN A 12 -1.84 18.05 19.25
N TRP A 13 -2.33 16.80 19.34
CA TRP A 13 -1.52 15.61 19.11
C TRP A 13 -1.02 15.51 17.67
N VAL A 14 -1.90 15.70 16.71
CA VAL A 14 -1.56 15.60 15.29
C VAL A 14 -0.67 16.77 14.87
N TYR A 15 -0.90 17.97 15.43
CA TYR A 15 -0.04 19.13 15.21
C TYR A 15 1.37 18.91 15.78
N THR A 16 1.47 18.32 16.96
CA THR A 16 2.76 17.97 17.57
C THR A 16 3.49 16.91 16.75
N LEU A 17 2.80 15.92 16.22
CA LEU A 17 3.37 14.93 15.30
C LEU A 17 3.84 15.57 13.98
N ALA A 18 3.06 16.46 13.40
CA ALA A 18 3.37 17.11 12.13
C ALA A 18 4.57 18.08 12.22
N THR A 19 4.74 18.76 13.36
CA THR A 19 5.79 19.77 13.55
C THR A 19 7.04 19.26 14.24
N SER A 20 6.93 18.13 14.94
CA SER A 20 8.08 17.49 15.58
C SER A 20 8.82 16.56 14.61
N GLY A 21 10.12 16.38 14.83
CA GLY A 21 10.91 15.39 14.09
C GLY A 21 10.39 13.93 14.21
N MET A 22 9.40 13.68 15.07
CA MET A 22 8.71 12.39 15.22
C MET A 22 8.03 11.93 13.94
N TYR A 23 7.51 12.84 13.11
CA TYR A 23 6.90 12.49 11.82
C TYR A 23 7.89 11.76 10.91
N TRP A 24 9.10 12.30 10.78
CA TRP A 24 10.17 11.64 10.02
C TRP A 24 10.59 10.30 10.62
N GLY A 25 10.61 10.22 11.95
CA GLY A 25 10.87 8.97 12.65
C GLY A 25 9.82 7.89 12.36
N LEU A 26 8.53 8.25 12.33
CA LEU A 26 7.44 7.35 11.97
C LEU A 26 7.55 6.87 10.52
N LEU A 27 7.79 7.76 9.57
CA LEU A 27 7.98 7.40 8.15
C LEU A 27 9.15 6.42 7.97
N ILE A 28 10.28 6.67 8.63
CA ILE A 28 11.45 5.78 8.57
C ILE A 28 11.09 4.42 9.21
N ALA A 29 10.40 4.41 10.35
CA ALA A 29 9.98 3.17 11.00
C ALA A 29 9.05 2.33 10.13
N GLU A 30 8.11 2.96 9.42
CA GLU A 30 7.23 2.27 8.46
C GLU A 30 8.00 1.63 7.32
N VAL A 31 8.92 2.37 6.71
CA VAL A 31 9.76 1.87 5.61
C VAL A 31 10.63 0.70 6.08
N VAL A 32 11.27 0.83 7.23
CA VAL A 32 12.10 -0.24 7.81
C VAL A 32 11.24 -1.47 8.11
N LEU A 33 10.06 -1.29 8.68
CA LEU A 33 9.16 -2.40 9.02
C LEU A 33 8.68 -3.14 7.77
N VAL A 34 8.31 -2.42 6.70
CA VAL A 34 7.91 -3.01 5.42
C VAL A 34 9.06 -3.78 4.77
N ILE A 35 10.25 -3.20 4.73
CA ILE A 35 11.45 -3.88 4.18
C ILE A 35 11.76 -5.15 4.98
N PHE A 36 11.73 -5.06 6.31
CA PHE A 36 11.98 -6.20 7.18
C PHE A 36 10.94 -7.31 6.99
N LEU A 37 9.65 -6.94 6.97
CA LEU A 37 8.55 -7.87 6.76
C LEU A 37 8.67 -8.56 5.40
N SER A 38 8.89 -7.79 4.33
CA SER A 38 9.05 -8.32 2.97
C SER A 38 10.25 -9.25 2.84
N ALA A 39 11.40 -8.90 3.45
CA ALA A 39 12.61 -9.72 3.40
C ALA A 39 12.51 -11.02 4.20
N ARG A 40 11.70 -11.04 5.26
CA ARG A 40 11.59 -12.17 6.19
C ARG A 40 10.28 -12.94 6.09
N ILE A 41 9.35 -12.57 5.23
CA ILE A 41 7.99 -13.14 5.14
C ILE A 41 8.00 -14.67 5.05
N ASN A 42 8.92 -15.25 4.28
CA ASN A 42 9.04 -16.70 4.10
C ASN A 42 9.63 -17.45 5.31
N LYS A 43 10.18 -16.73 6.29
CA LYS A 43 10.81 -17.30 7.50
C LYS A 43 9.98 -17.04 8.76
N LEU A 44 8.98 -16.17 8.67
CA LEU A 44 8.13 -15.81 9.80
C LEU A 44 6.96 -16.78 9.93
N SER A 45 6.54 -17.05 11.18
CA SER A 45 5.27 -17.72 11.41
C SER A 45 4.11 -16.82 10.98
N PHE A 46 2.97 -17.42 10.63
CA PHE A 46 1.76 -16.68 10.26
C PHE A 46 1.34 -15.67 11.34
N ALA A 47 1.39 -16.08 12.61
CA ALA A 47 1.05 -15.21 13.74
C ALA A 47 2.01 -14.01 13.85
N THR A 48 3.33 -14.24 13.73
CA THR A 48 4.34 -13.17 13.80
C THR A 48 4.20 -12.20 12.63
N ALA A 49 3.97 -12.71 11.42
CA ALA A 49 3.74 -11.86 10.24
C ALA A 49 2.48 -11.02 10.39
N GLY A 50 1.39 -11.60 10.95
CA GLY A 50 0.15 -10.89 11.25
C GLY A 50 0.31 -9.78 12.28
N LEU A 51 1.05 -10.03 13.37
CA LEU A 51 1.35 -9.01 14.39
C LEU A 51 2.19 -7.85 13.81
N MET A 52 3.20 -8.16 13.01
CA MET A 52 4.02 -7.13 12.34
C MET A 52 3.20 -6.32 11.34
N PHE A 53 2.30 -6.96 10.61
CA PHE A 53 1.38 -6.27 9.72
C PHE A 53 0.42 -5.35 10.49
N ALA A 54 -0.12 -5.81 11.63
CA ALA A 54 -0.96 -4.99 12.49
C ALA A 54 -0.18 -3.77 13.05
N ALA A 55 1.06 -3.97 13.48
CA ALA A 55 1.92 -2.87 13.92
C ALA A 55 2.16 -1.84 12.78
N TYR A 56 2.45 -2.32 11.57
CA TYR A 56 2.56 -1.46 10.40
C TYR A 56 1.27 -0.68 10.11
N ALA A 57 0.12 -1.35 10.19
CA ALA A 57 -1.17 -0.70 9.95
C ALA A 57 -1.48 0.40 10.98
N ILE A 58 -1.10 0.19 12.26
CA ILE A 58 -1.26 1.20 13.32
C ILE A 58 -0.34 2.42 13.04
N LEU A 59 0.93 2.19 12.71
CA LEU A 59 1.87 3.27 12.38
C LEU A 59 1.38 4.06 11.15
N ASN A 60 0.96 3.36 10.11
CA ASN A 60 0.45 3.99 8.89
C ASN A 60 -0.84 4.78 9.16
N GLY A 61 -1.72 4.29 10.04
CA GLY A 61 -2.89 5.04 10.48
C GLY A 61 -2.52 6.32 11.24
N ALA A 62 -1.47 6.30 12.05
CA ALA A 62 -0.98 7.48 12.76
C ALA A 62 -0.40 8.53 11.79
N THR A 63 0.41 8.12 10.82
CA THR A 63 0.92 9.04 9.78
C THR A 63 -0.19 9.58 8.88
N MET A 64 -1.16 8.75 8.50
CA MET A 64 -2.32 9.17 7.70
C MET A 64 -3.24 10.14 8.45
N SER A 65 -3.24 10.15 9.79
CA SER A 65 -4.05 11.10 10.57
C SER A 65 -3.69 12.57 10.29
N ILE A 66 -2.45 12.84 9.87
CA ILE A 66 -1.99 14.19 9.48
C ILE A 66 -2.71 14.69 8.23
N ILE A 67 -3.06 13.79 7.31
CA ILE A 67 -3.83 14.12 6.09
C ILE A 67 -5.20 14.71 6.46
N MET A 68 -5.81 14.21 7.56
CA MET A 68 -7.10 14.72 8.03
C MET A 68 -7.06 16.17 8.53
N LEU A 69 -5.87 16.71 8.83
CA LEU A 69 -5.70 18.14 9.15
C LEU A 69 -5.50 18.99 7.91
N ALA A 70 -4.91 18.43 6.85
CA ALA A 70 -4.57 19.15 5.64
C ALA A 70 -5.74 19.22 4.63
N TYR A 71 -6.65 18.25 4.69
CA TYR A 71 -7.75 18.10 3.74
C TYR A 71 -9.11 18.06 4.43
N THR A 72 -10.14 18.54 3.72
CA THR A 72 -11.51 18.47 4.21
C THR A 72 -12.04 17.03 4.19
N ALA A 73 -12.95 16.71 5.11
CA ALA A 73 -13.58 15.39 5.18
C ALA A 73 -14.28 15.00 3.88
N GLU A 74 -14.84 15.97 3.17
CA GLU A 74 -15.47 15.76 1.86
C GLU A 74 -14.44 15.35 0.79
N SER A 75 -13.30 16.05 0.71
CA SER A 75 -12.23 15.69 -0.22
C SER A 75 -11.66 14.30 0.06
N ILE A 76 -11.50 13.93 1.34
CA ILE A 76 -11.03 12.61 1.75
C ILE A 76 -12.05 11.55 1.36
N ALA A 77 -13.35 11.79 1.61
CA ALA A 77 -14.42 10.86 1.25
C ALA A 77 -14.49 10.65 -0.29
N GLN A 78 -14.42 11.72 -1.07
CA GLN A 78 -14.40 11.63 -2.53
C GLN A 78 -13.19 10.81 -3.02
N ALA A 79 -11.99 11.10 -2.53
CA ALA A 79 -10.79 10.35 -2.89
C ALA A 79 -10.92 8.87 -2.50
N PHE A 80 -11.49 8.58 -1.32
CA PHE A 80 -11.72 7.22 -0.86
C PHE A 80 -12.67 6.45 -1.78
N PHE A 81 -13.82 7.01 -2.14
CA PHE A 81 -14.80 6.33 -2.99
C PHE A 81 -14.27 6.11 -4.41
N VAL A 82 -13.56 7.10 -4.99
CA VAL A 82 -12.94 6.96 -6.31
C VAL A 82 -11.86 5.88 -6.27
N THR A 83 -11.01 5.88 -5.25
CA THR A 83 -9.94 4.87 -5.10
C THR A 83 -10.53 3.49 -4.87
N ALA A 84 -11.53 3.35 -4.00
CA ALA A 84 -12.19 2.07 -3.72
C ALA A 84 -12.88 1.51 -4.98
N GLY A 85 -13.55 2.34 -5.75
CA GLY A 85 -14.16 1.94 -7.02
C GLY A 85 -13.11 1.52 -8.06
N THR A 86 -12.04 2.28 -8.20
CA THR A 86 -10.93 1.96 -9.11
C THR A 86 -10.23 0.67 -8.70
N PHE A 87 -9.92 0.52 -7.41
CA PHE A 87 -9.30 -0.69 -6.87
C PHE A 87 -10.19 -1.91 -7.07
N GLY A 88 -11.47 -1.80 -6.71
CA GLY A 88 -12.44 -2.89 -6.90
C GLY A 88 -12.58 -3.29 -8.37
N GLY A 89 -12.74 -2.32 -9.26
CA GLY A 89 -12.82 -2.56 -10.70
C GLY A 89 -11.57 -3.24 -11.26
N MET A 90 -10.39 -2.73 -10.91
CA MET A 90 -9.12 -3.33 -11.39
C MET A 90 -8.81 -4.69 -10.75
N SER A 91 -9.25 -4.92 -9.53
CA SER A 91 -9.18 -6.24 -8.90
C SER A 91 -10.06 -7.26 -9.64
N LEU A 92 -11.28 -6.88 -10.02
CA LEU A 92 -12.13 -7.73 -10.85
C LEU A 92 -11.49 -8.02 -12.22
N VAL A 93 -10.94 -7.00 -12.88
CA VAL A 93 -10.21 -7.17 -14.14
C VAL A 93 -9.05 -8.15 -13.96
N GLY A 94 -8.20 -7.95 -12.95
CA GLY A 94 -7.07 -8.85 -12.64
C GLY A 94 -7.51 -10.28 -12.33
N PHE A 95 -8.66 -10.45 -11.67
CA PHE A 95 -9.21 -11.76 -11.34
C PHE A 95 -9.73 -12.52 -12.58
N PHE A 96 -10.41 -11.84 -13.50
CA PHE A 96 -11.01 -12.46 -14.68
C PHE A 96 -10.06 -12.57 -15.87
N ILE A 97 -8.99 -11.77 -15.92
CA ILE A 97 -8.06 -11.78 -17.03
C ILE A 97 -7.35 -13.14 -17.12
N LYS A 98 -7.33 -13.72 -18.34
CA LYS A 98 -6.70 -15.02 -18.61
C LYS A 98 -5.27 -14.89 -19.15
N LYS A 99 -4.92 -13.68 -19.63
CA LYS A 99 -3.59 -13.39 -20.18
C LYS A 99 -2.58 -13.28 -19.04
N ASP A 100 -1.41 -13.91 -19.20
CA ASP A 100 -0.32 -13.77 -18.23
C ASP A 100 0.21 -12.33 -18.21
N LEU A 101 0.14 -11.71 -17.04
CA LEU A 101 0.60 -10.35 -16.79
C LEU A 101 2.04 -10.28 -16.24
N SER A 102 2.75 -11.40 -16.14
CA SER A 102 4.09 -11.45 -15.53
C SER A 102 5.09 -10.51 -16.21
N ALA A 103 5.06 -10.41 -17.54
CA ALA A 103 5.91 -9.48 -18.28
C ALA A 103 5.55 -8.02 -17.97
N MET A 104 4.25 -7.71 -17.89
CA MET A 104 3.75 -6.39 -17.53
C MET A 104 4.13 -6.03 -16.09
N GLY A 105 4.08 -6.97 -15.16
CA GLY A 105 4.49 -6.75 -13.77
C GLY A 105 5.94 -6.29 -13.65
N ARG A 106 6.87 -6.88 -14.41
CA ARG A 106 8.28 -6.42 -14.44
C ARG A 106 8.41 -5.00 -14.95
N THR A 107 7.72 -4.66 -16.03
CA THR A 107 7.73 -3.31 -16.60
C THR A 107 7.14 -2.29 -15.63
N LEU A 108 6.03 -2.64 -14.96
CA LEU A 108 5.39 -1.77 -13.96
C LEU A 108 6.27 -1.55 -12.73
N MET A 109 7.01 -2.57 -12.28
CA MET A 109 7.98 -2.43 -11.18
C MET A 109 9.13 -1.50 -11.57
N MET A 110 9.64 -1.58 -12.81
CA MET A 110 10.65 -0.63 -13.31
C MET A 110 10.09 0.78 -13.38
N ALA A 111 8.85 0.94 -13.86
CA ALA A 111 8.16 2.22 -13.92
C ALA A 111 7.93 2.82 -12.51
N LEU A 112 7.59 1.98 -11.52
CA LEU A 112 7.44 2.39 -10.13
C LEU A 112 8.76 2.90 -9.54
N ILE A 113 9.86 2.20 -9.77
CA ILE A 113 11.19 2.64 -9.33
C ILE A 113 11.55 3.98 -9.99
N GLY A 114 11.31 4.11 -11.29
CA GLY A 114 11.51 5.37 -12.02
C GLY A 114 10.66 6.51 -11.46
N LEU A 115 9.40 6.25 -11.12
CA LEU A 115 8.50 7.21 -10.49
C LEU A 115 9.04 7.68 -9.13
N ILE A 116 9.52 6.76 -8.29
CA ILE A 116 10.10 7.08 -6.98
C ILE A 116 11.33 7.97 -7.15
N ILE A 117 12.25 7.60 -8.04
CA ILE A 117 13.45 8.40 -8.32
C ILE A 117 13.07 9.81 -8.82
N ALA A 118 12.14 9.90 -9.77
CA ALA A 118 11.69 11.17 -10.32
C ALA A 118 10.99 12.04 -9.25
N THR A 119 10.24 11.43 -8.33
CA THR A 119 9.63 12.13 -7.20
C THR A 119 10.68 12.69 -6.25
N ILE A 120 11.71 11.92 -5.92
CA ILE A 120 12.84 12.37 -5.08
C ILE A 120 13.54 13.56 -5.76
N VAL A 121 13.83 13.46 -7.05
CA VAL A 121 14.46 14.56 -7.81
C VAL A 121 13.58 15.81 -7.79
N ASN A 122 12.25 15.65 -7.95
CA ASN A 122 11.31 16.77 -7.94
C ASN A 122 11.20 17.48 -6.57
N ILE A 123 11.48 16.78 -5.47
CA ILE A 123 11.57 17.41 -4.14
C ILE A 123 12.64 18.52 -4.11
N PHE A 124 13.76 18.31 -4.81
CA PHE A 124 14.83 19.30 -4.89
C PHE A 124 14.54 20.41 -5.93
N TRP A 125 13.90 20.08 -7.04
CA TRP A 125 13.60 21.05 -8.10
C TRP A 125 12.29 21.80 -7.91
N GLN A 126 11.35 21.27 -7.09
CA GLN A 126 10.07 21.86 -6.74
C GLN A 126 9.25 22.35 -7.95
N ASN A 127 9.29 21.59 -9.05
CA ASN A 127 8.57 21.91 -10.27
C ASN A 127 7.13 21.39 -10.17
N SER A 128 6.15 22.31 -10.16
CA SER A 128 4.73 21.98 -10.03
C SER A 128 4.17 21.21 -11.23
N MET A 129 4.64 21.48 -12.43
CA MET A 129 4.24 20.75 -13.64
C MET A 129 4.74 19.30 -13.58
N MET A 130 6.00 19.12 -13.18
CA MET A 130 6.58 17.78 -12.96
C MET A 130 5.79 17.02 -11.89
N ALA A 131 5.47 17.66 -10.76
CA ALA A 131 4.65 17.04 -9.70
C ALA A 131 3.30 16.55 -10.23
N SER A 132 2.62 17.33 -11.05
CA SER A 132 1.35 16.93 -11.66
C SER A 132 1.49 15.71 -12.57
N ILE A 133 2.52 15.69 -13.42
CA ILE A 133 2.82 14.55 -14.30
C ILE A 133 3.10 13.29 -13.49
N LEU A 134 3.92 13.40 -12.43
CA LEU A 134 4.26 12.28 -11.55
C LEU A 134 3.02 11.74 -10.82
N ASN A 135 2.10 12.61 -10.40
CA ASN A 135 0.85 12.18 -9.77
C ASN A 135 -0.03 11.37 -10.72
N TYR A 136 -0.23 11.85 -11.97
CA TYR A 136 -1.01 11.10 -12.96
C TYR A 136 -0.33 9.78 -13.35
N ALA A 137 0.97 9.81 -13.58
CA ALA A 137 1.75 8.60 -13.87
C ALA A 137 1.66 7.58 -12.73
N GLY A 138 1.73 8.06 -11.48
CA GLY A 138 1.58 7.26 -10.29
C GLY A 138 0.25 6.53 -10.25
N VAL A 139 -0.86 7.24 -10.45
CA VAL A 139 -2.20 6.64 -10.48
C VAL A 139 -2.28 5.53 -11.55
N ILE A 140 -1.80 5.78 -12.76
CA ILE A 140 -1.84 4.79 -13.85
C ILE A 140 -1.02 3.54 -13.49
N ILE A 141 0.19 3.73 -12.96
CA ILE A 141 1.07 2.63 -12.55
C ILE A 141 0.41 1.80 -11.43
N PHE A 142 -0.13 2.45 -10.39
CA PHE A 142 -0.76 1.75 -9.27
C PHE A 142 -2.04 1.00 -9.68
N VAL A 143 -2.85 1.58 -10.56
CA VAL A 143 -4.04 0.94 -11.13
C VAL A 143 -3.66 -0.33 -11.89
N ALA A 144 -2.62 -0.26 -12.73
CA ALA A 144 -2.12 -1.42 -13.48
C ALA A 144 -1.47 -2.48 -12.56
N LEU A 145 -0.73 -2.05 -11.52
CA LEU A 145 -0.18 -2.94 -10.50
C LEU A 145 -1.26 -3.68 -9.72
N THR A 146 -2.39 -3.03 -9.41
CA THR A 146 -3.53 -3.66 -8.73
C THR A 146 -4.05 -4.86 -9.51
N ALA A 147 -4.22 -4.73 -10.83
CA ALA A 147 -4.65 -5.84 -11.67
C ALA A 147 -3.61 -6.97 -11.71
N TYR A 148 -2.33 -6.63 -11.84
CA TYR A 148 -1.23 -7.59 -11.81
C TYR A 148 -1.16 -8.34 -10.49
N ASP A 149 -1.21 -7.64 -9.36
CA ASP A 149 -1.11 -8.25 -8.03
C ASP A 149 -2.30 -9.16 -7.75
N THR A 150 -3.52 -8.76 -8.14
CA THR A 150 -4.71 -9.60 -8.01
C THR A 150 -4.58 -10.89 -8.82
N GLN A 151 -4.10 -10.81 -10.06
CA GLN A 151 -3.84 -12.01 -10.85
C GLN A 151 -2.77 -12.90 -10.20
N LYS A 152 -1.67 -12.30 -9.73
CA LYS A 152 -0.59 -13.02 -9.07
C LYS A 152 -1.07 -13.75 -7.82
N ILE A 153 -1.86 -13.10 -6.97
CA ILE A 153 -2.47 -13.73 -5.79
C ILE A 153 -3.36 -14.90 -6.19
N LYS A 154 -4.21 -14.73 -7.20
CA LYS A 154 -5.06 -15.80 -7.73
C LYS A 154 -4.24 -17.02 -8.16
N VAL A 155 -3.18 -16.82 -8.93
CA VAL A 155 -2.32 -17.91 -9.41
C VAL A 155 -1.62 -18.61 -8.23
N MET A 156 -1.10 -17.85 -7.27
CA MET A 156 -0.48 -18.42 -6.06
C MET A 156 -1.46 -19.27 -5.25
N LEU A 157 -2.71 -18.82 -5.08
CA LEU A 157 -3.74 -19.59 -4.37
C LEU A 157 -4.09 -20.88 -5.10
N GLN A 158 -4.21 -20.83 -6.43
CA GLN A 158 -4.45 -22.02 -7.23
C GLN A 158 -3.31 -23.03 -7.10
N GLN A 159 -2.06 -22.58 -7.20
CA GLN A 159 -0.88 -23.44 -7.03
C GLN A 159 -0.81 -24.06 -5.64
N ALA A 160 -1.11 -23.31 -4.58
CA ALA A 160 -1.16 -23.82 -3.22
C ALA A 160 -2.24 -24.90 -3.04
N GLN A 161 -3.39 -24.72 -3.67
CA GLN A 161 -4.48 -25.69 -3.67
C GLN A 161 -4.07 -27.00 -4.34
N TYR A 162 -3.43 -26.91 -5.51
CA TYR A 162 -2.93 -28.10 -6.24
C TYR A 162 -1.83 -28.83 -5.45
N ALA A 163 -0.91 -28.09 -4.83
CA ALA A 163 0.15 -28.67 -3.98
C ALA A 163 -0.44 -29.39 -2.76
N GLY A 164 -1.45 -28.83 -2.09
CA GLY A 164 -2.15 -29.46 -0.97
C GLY A 164 -2.88 -30.74 -1.37
N ILE A 165 -3.52 -30.77 -2.53
CA ILE A 165 -4.20 -31.95 -3.08
C ILE A 165 -3.17 -33.03 -3.42
N SER A 166 -2.04 -32.70 -4.03
CA SER A 166 -0.99 -33.65 -4.37
C SER A 166 -0.35 -34.30 -3.13
N ASP A 167 -0.14 -33.54 -2.06
CA ASP A 167 0.40 -34.05 -0.80
C ASP A 167 -0.58 -35.00 -0.10
N GLN A 168 -1.89 -34.70 -0.13
CA GLN A 168 -2.92 -35.59 0.41
C GLN A 168 -3.04 -36.88 -0.41
N THR A 169 -2.95 -36.80 -1.73
CA THR A 169 -3.03 -37.99 -2.60
C THR A 169 -1.82 -38.90 -2.41
N ASN A 170 -0.63 -38.32 -2.23
CA ASN A 170 0.59 -39.08 -1.95
C ASN A 170 0.55 -39.76 -0.56
N LYS A 171 -0.10 -39.13 0.43
CA LYS A 171 -0.31 -39.74 1.77
C LYS A 171 -1.34 -40.86 1.76
N LEU A 172 -2.31 -40.87 0.85
CA LEU A 172 -3.30 -41.91 0.68
C LEU A 172 -2.77 -43.11 -0.15
N ALA A 173 -1.70 -42.91 -0.91
CA ALA A 173 -1.05 -43.96 -1.73
C ALA A 173 0.06 -44.75 -0.99
N LEU A 174 0.35 -44.39 0.26
CA LEU A 174 1.27 -45.05 1.18
C LEU A 174 0.47 -45.90 2.17
#